data_6280835f4d531e0e5b53d497eb5e0d18
#
_entry.id   6280835f4d531e0e5b53d497eb5e0d18
#
_cell.length_a   1.000
_cell.length_b   1.000
_cell.length_c   1.000
_cell.angle_alpha   90.00
_cell.angle_beta   90.00
_cell.angle_gamma   90.00
#
_symmetry.space_group_name_H-M   'P 1'
#
loop_
_entity.id
_entity.type
_entity.pdbx_description
1 polymer ?
#
loop_
_entity_poly.entity_id
_entity_poly.type
_entity_poly.pdbx_seq_one_letter_code
_entity_poly.pdbx_strand_id
1 'polypeptide(L)'
;MRVPLFDMSAELAPVRPAIDAAICRVLDAGVFIGGAEVDDFERELAAAAGRARAIGTSSGTDALLAILMALGIGPGDEVVTTPLTFFATAGAAARLGGRLVFVDVDDATLALPAGAALAACGSATRAVVTVHLYGRPADVPAAPCPVIEDAAHSLISAPLSGRAAALSFFPTKNLGAIGDAGAVLTDDVALADRIVLLRSHGARPKYHHEVVGANLRLDAIQAAVLRAKLPHLAAWTEARRARAARYRARFAAAALPAELRLPPPHPDHVYHQFVIRAPRRDDLRRFLADAGIGTEIYYPEPLHLQPCFAALGYRPGSLPFAERACHELLALPIHPAMAAGAEDYVVDRIAAFYRR
;
A
#
# COMPACT_ATOMS: atom_id res chain seq x y z
N MET A 1 23.20 17.90 -7.80
CA MET A 1 21.97 17.40 -8.45
C MET A 1 20.87 17.40 -7.39
N ARG A 2 19.63 17.77 -7.73
CA ARG A 2 18.49 17.60 -6.83
C ARG A 2 17.75 16.33 -7.24
N VAL A 3 17.47 15.43 -6.30
CA VAL A 3 16.76 14.17 -6.53
C VAL A 3 15.60 14.09 -5.53
N PRO A 4 14.38 14.52 -5.91
CA PRO A 4 13.21 14.47 -5.03
C PRO A 4 12.80 13.00 -4.80
N LEU A 5 12.16 12.72 -3.63
CA LEU A 5 11.62 11.40 -3.33
C LEU A 5 10.49 11.01 -4.32
N PHE A 6 9.66 11.99 -4.68
CA PHE A 6 8.59 11.91 -5.69
C PHE A 6 8.64 13.16 -6.57
N ASP A 7 8.27 13.04 -7.83
CA ASP A 7 8.05 14.17 -8.75
C ASP A 7 6.74 13.99 -9.50
N MET A 8 5.66 14.36 -8.83
CA MET A 8 4.30 14.22 -9.38
C MET A 8 4.10 15.06 -10.65
N SER A 9 4.75 16.23 -10.75
CA SER A 9 4.63 17.08 -11.92
C SER A 9 5.25 16.41 -13.15
N ALA A 10 6.45 15.84 -13.00
CA ALA A 10 7.13 15.12 -14.06
C ALA A 10 6.41 13.81 -14.44
N GLU A 11 5.83 13.10 -13.47
CA GLU A 11 5.06 11.88 -13.73
C GLU A 11 3.72 12.16 -14.45
N LEU A 12 3.06 13.27 -14.12
CA LEU A 12 1.78 13.63 -14.72
C LEU A 12 1.92 14.27 -16.11
N ALA A 13 3.01 14.96 -16.39
CA ALA A 13 3.17 15.74 -17.63
C ALA A 13 2.84 14.95 -18.90
N PRO A 14 3.31 13.69 -19.11
CA PRO A 14 3.01 12.93 -20.33
C PRO A 14 1.53 12.54 -20.50
N VAL A 15 0.79 12.40 -19.38
CA VAL A 15 -0.61 11.94 -19.37
C VAL A 15 -1.60 13.07 -19.09
N ARG A 16 -1.09 14.30 -18.89
CA ARG A 16 -1.90 15.46 -18.52
C ARG A 16 -3.03 15.74 -19.50
N PRO A 17 -2.84 15.72 -20.85
CA PRO A 17 -3.95 15.97 -21.77
C PRO A 17 -5.09 14.95 -21.64
N ALA A 18 -4.76 13.67 -21.38
CA ALA A 18 -5.77 12.63 -21.20
C ALA A 18 -6.53 12.83 -19.88
N ILE A 19 -5.83 13.25 -18.80
CA ILE A 19 -6.44 13.58 -17.51
C ILE A 19 -7.40 14.77 -17.65
N ASP A 20 -6.96 15.85 -18.29
CA ASP A 20 -7.79 17.05 -18.50
C ASP A 20 -9.06 16.72 -19.29
N ALA A 21 -8.93 15.93 -20.36
CA ALA A 21 -10.09 15.46 -21.13
C ALA A 21 -11.03 14.58 -20.30
N ALA A 22 -10.49 13.71 -19.43
CA ALA A 22 -11.29 12.86 -18.54
C ALA A 22 -12.08 13.68 -17.51
N ILE A 23 -11.46 14.69 -16.93
CA ILE A 23 -12.13 15.63 -16.00
C ILE A 23 -13.25 16.39 -16.69
N CYS A 24 -12.98 16.94 -17.90
CA CYS A 24 -13.99 17.66 -18.67
C CYS A 24 -15.21 16.78 -18.97
N ARG A 25 -15.03 15.51 -19.36
CA ARG A 25 -16.16 14.58 -19.57
C ARG A 25 -17.05 14.44 -18.34
N VAL A 26 -16.46 14.35 -17.14
CA VAL A 26 -17.23 14.26 -15.88
C VAL A 26 -18.00 15.55 -15.61
N LEU A 27 -17.35 16.71 -15.83
CA LEU A 27 -17.99 18.02 -15.66
C LEU A 27 -19.16 18.21 -16.64
N ASP A 28 -18.97 17.85 -17.92
CA ASP A 28 -19.99 17.95 -18.96
C ASP A 28 -21.18 17.02 -18.71
N ALA A 29 -20.92 15.81 -18.16
CA ALA A 29 -21.94 14.84 -17.83
C ALA A 29 -22.72 15.22 -16.54
N GLY A 30 -22.14 16.01 -15.64
CA GLY A 30 -22.75 16.42 -14.37
C GLY A 30 -23.01 15.26 -13.38
N VAL A 31 -22.38 14.09 -13.57
CA VAL A 31 -22.53 12.91 -12.70
C VAL A 31 -21.24 12.73 -11.91
N PHE A 32 -21.21 13.20 -10.66
CA PHE A 32 -20.02 13.23 -9.82
C PHE A 32 -19.88 12.01 -8.88
N ILE A 33 -20.98 11.31 -8.59
CA ILE A 33 -21.01 10.15 -7.69
C ILE A 33 -21.65 8.96 -8.42
N GLY A 34 -20.93 7.85 -8.48
CA GLY A 34 -21.34 6.68 -9.28
C GLY A 34 -21.36 6.95 -10.77
N GLY A 35 -22.16 6.21 -11.51
CA GLY A 35 -22.33 6.35 -12.96
C GLY A 35 -21.20 5.72 -13.77
N ALA A 36 -21.24 5.94 -15.08
CA ALA A 36 -20.44 5.21 -16.07
C ALA A 36 -18.92 5.27 -15.81
N GLU A 37 -18.39 6.41 -15.38
CA GLU A 37 -16.93 6.50 -15.13
C GLU A 37 -16.48 5.58 -13.98
N VAL A 38 -17.30 5.44 -12.94
CA VAL A 38 -16.98 4.52 -11.83
C VAL A 38 -17.19 3.07 -12.25
N ASP A 39 -18.31 2.75 -12.92
CA ASP A 39 -18.63 1.39 -13.38
C ASP A 39 -17.57 0.87 -14.38
N ASP A 40 -17.15 1.72 -15.30
CA ASP A 40 -16.12 1.41 -16.27
C ASP A 40 -14.76 1.21 -15.61
N PHE A 41 -14.38 2.10 -14.66
CA PHE A 41 -13.14 1.94 -13.91
C PHE A 41 -13.11 0.62 -13.13
N GLU A 42 -14.19 0.29 -12.44
CA GLU A 42 -14.30 -0.97 -11.69
C GLU A 42 -14.13 -2.18 -12.62
N ARG A 43 -14.77 -2.16 -13.80
CA ARG A 43 -14.65 -3.23 -14.81
C ARG A 43 -13.23 -3.33 -15.37
N GLU A 44 -12.63 -2.20 -15.76
CA GLU A 44 -11.27 -2.13 -16.31
C GLU A 44 -10.22 -2.57 -15.28
N LEU A 45 -10.38 -2.16 -14.02
CA LEU A 45 -9.50 -2.54 -12.92
C LEU A 45 -9.60 -4.04 -12.60
N ALA A 46 -10.82 -4.59 -12.56
CA ALA A 46 -11.04 -6.02 -12.33
C ALA A 46 -10.37 -6.85 -13.43
N ALA A 47 -10.56 -6.47 -14.70
CA ALA A 47 -9.93 -7.14 -15.85
C ALA A 47 -8.40 -7.06 -15.79
N ALA A 48 -7.82 -5.87 -15.49
CA ALA A 48 -6.38 -5.68 -15.37
C ALA A 48 -5.77 -6.49 -14.22
N ALA A 49 -6.51 -6.69 -13.12
CA ALA A 49 -6.08 -7.46 -11.96
C ALA A 49 -6.38 -8.96 -12.06
N GLY A 50 -7.07 -9.42 -13.13
CA GLY A 50 -7.49 -10.81 -13.28
C GLY A 50 -8.46 -11.28 -12.18
N ARG A 51 -9.32 -10.36 -11.65
CA ARG A 51 -10.31 -10.66 -10.59
C ARG A 51 -11.73 -10.48 -11.12
N ALA A 52 -12.68 -11.19 -10.53
CA ALA A 52 -14.08 -11.14 -10.95
C ALA A 52 -14.71 -9.77 -10.72
N ARG A 53 -14.38 -9.09 -9.63
CA ARG A 53 -14.97 -7.83 -9.22
C ARG A 53 -13.93 -6.87 -8.66
N ALA A 54 -14.07 -5.59 -9.05
CA ALA A 54 -13.47 -4.45 -8.36
C ALA A 54 -14.58 -3.54 -7.84
N ILE A 55 -14.41 -2.99 -6.66
CA ILE A 55 -15.37 -2.07 -6.02
C ILE A 55 -14.61 -0.82 -5.59
N GLY A 56 -14.87 0.31 -6.23
CA GLY A 56 -14.25 1.59 -5.93
C GLY A 56 -14.65 2.11 -4.56
N THR A 57 -13.68 2.63 -3.82
CA THR A 57 -13.85 3.22 -2.48
C THR A 57 -13.17 4.58 -2.39
N SER A 58 -13.53 5.37 -1.38
CA SER A 58 -12.99 6.71 -1.13
C SER A 58 -11.50 6.73 -0.78
N SER A 59 -10.96 5.62 -0.29
CA SER A 59 -9.53 5.48 0.04
C SER A 59 -9.14 4.02 0.22
N GLY A 60 -7.83 3.72 0.30
CA GLY A 60 -7.35 2.39 0.70
C GLY A 60 -7.75 2.02 2.13
N THR A 61 -7.84 3.00 3.03
CA THR A 61 -8.35 2.82 4.40
C THR A 61 -9.80 2.34 4.37
N ASP A 62 -10.62 2.97 3.54
CA ASP A 62 -12.03 2.62 3.40
C ASP A 62 -12.22 1.30 2.65
N ALA A 63 -11.31 0.92 1.77
CA ALA A 63 -11.28 -0.42 1.18
C ALA A 63 -11.09 -1.50 2.25
N LEU A 64 -10.09 -1.35 3.14
CA LEU A 64 -9.88 -2.25 4.28
C LEU A 64 -11.09 -2.27 5.21
N LEU A 65 -11.61 -1.09 5.56
CA LEU A 65 -12.78 -0.96 6.43
C LEU A 65 -14.01 -1.67 5.83
N ALA A 66 -14.28 -1.46 4.54
CA ALA A 66 -15.42 -2.07 3.85
C ALA A 66 -15.33 -3.61 3.80
N ILE A 67 -14.12 -4.16 3.58
CA ILE A 67 -13.88 -5.60 3.63
C ILE A 67 -14.19 -6.14 5.03
N LEU A 68 -13.60 -5.53 6.07
CA LEU A 68 -13.76 -5.99 7.45
C LEU A 68 -15.21 -5.83 7.96
N MET A 69 -15.89 -4.75 7.58
CA MET A 69 -17.34 -4.59 7.82
C MET A 69 -18.16 -5.70 7.15
N ALA A 70 -17.81 -6.02 5.88
CA ALA A 70 -18.53 -7.07 5.14
C ALA A 70 -18.28 -8.47 5.72
N LEU A 71 -17.12 -8.71 6.33
CA LEU A 71 -16.81 -9.92 7.08
C LEU A 71 -17.46 -9.96 8.46
N GLY A 72 -18.05 -8.86 8.91
CA GLY A 72 -18.75 -8.76 10.19
C GLY A 72 -17.81 -8.62 11.40
N ILE A 73 -16.60 -8.10 11.20
CA ILE A 73 -15.67 -7.85 12.30
C ILE A 73 -16.27 -6.88 13.31
N GLY A 74 -16.17 -7.23 14.58
CA GLY A 74 -16.70 -6.45 15.70
C GLY A 74 -16.04 -6.77 17.05
N PRO A 75 -16.61 -6.27 18.16
CA PRO A 75 -16.13 -6.57 19.50
C PRO A 75 -16.11 -8.07 19.80
N GLY A 76 -14.97 -8.56 20.32
CA GLY A 76 -14.75 -9.97 20.60
C GLY A 76 -14.02 -10.73 19.48
N ASP A 77 -13.97 -10.17 18.26
CA ASP A 77 -13.23 -10.74 17.15
C ASP A 77 -11.77 -10.31 17.16
N GLU A 78 -10.90 -11.18 16.67
CA GLU A 78 -9.48 -10.90 16.51
C GLU A 78 -9.09 -10.80 15.03
N VAL A 79 -8.19 -9.86 14.74
CA VAL A 79 -7.57 -9.70 13.42
C VAL A 79 -6.06 -9.82 13.58
N VAL A 80 -5.47 -10.84 12.96
CA VAL A 80 -4.02 -11.08 12.93
C VAL A 80 -3.38 -10.25 11.83
N THR A 81 -2.31 -9.51 12.15
CA THR A 81 -1.56 -8.72 11.17
C THR A 81 -0.14 -8.39 11.65
N THR A 82 0.61 -7.62 10.86
CA THR A 82 1.97 -7.15 11.17
C THR A 82 1.95 -5.78 11.86
N PRO A 83 2.90 -5.49 12.77
CA PRO A 83 3.05 -4.15 13.34
C PRO A 83 3.81 -3.17 12.41
N LEU A 84 4.48 -3.67 11.37
CA LEU A 84 5.24 -2.86 10.42
C LEU A 84 4.44 -2.63 9.15
N THR A 85 3.57 -1.66 9.18
CA THR A 85 2.70 -1.28 8.06
C THR A 85 2.17 0.14 8.26
N PHE A 86 1.46 0.67 7.26
CA PHE A 86 0.70 1.90 7.43
C PHE A 86 -0.46 1.68 8.41
N PHE A 87 -0.80 2.73 9.15
CA PHE A 87 -1.80 2.69 10.22
C PHE A 87 -3.15 2.08 9.79
N ALA A 88 -3.57 2.29 8.54
CA ALA A 88 -4.87 1.85 8.04
C ALA A 88 -5.12 0.34 8.20
N THR A 89 -4.08 -0.49 8.04
CA THR A 89 -4.17 -1.95 8.18
C THR A 89 -4.73 -2.37 9.54
N ALA A 90 -4.21 -1.78 10.60
CA ALA A 90 -4.67 -2.04 11.97
C ALA A 90 -5.87 -1.15 12.37
N GLY A 91 -5.84 0.12 11.96
CA GLY A 91 -6.85 1.11 12.29
C GLY A 91 -8.26 0.75 11.80
N ALA A 92 -8.36 0.10 10.62
CA ALA A 92 -9.64 -0.35 10.09
C ALA A 92 -10.31 -1.42 11.00
N ALA A 93 -9.55 -2.39 11.50
CA ALA A 93 -10.05 -3.41 12.42
C ALA A 93 -10.39 -2.80 13.79
N ALA A 94 -9.50 -1.98 14.34
CA ALA A 94 -9.71 -1.32 15.63
C ALA A 94 -10.95 -0.40 15.63
N ARG A 95 -11.22 0.30 14.52
CA ARG A 95 -12.39 1.15 14.34
C ARG A 95 -13.71 0.37 14.45
N LEU A 96 -13.70 -0.91 14.08
CA LEU A 96 -14.85 -1.81 14.20
C LEU A 96 -14.96 -2.47 15.58
N GLY A 97 -14.00 -2.24 16.48
CA GLY A 97 -13.95 -2.89 17.80
C GLY A 97 -13.24 -4.24 17.79
N GLY A 98 -12.68 -4.65 16.66
CA GLY A 98 -11.85 -5.85 16.54
C GLY A 98 -10.52 -5.69 17.29
N ARG A 99 -10.05 -6.75 17.97
CA ARG A 99 -8.78 -6.80 18.67
C ARG A 99 -7.64 -7.18 17.72
N LEU A 100 -6.59 -6.37 17.66
CA LEU A 100 -5.41 -6.68 16.90
C LEU A 100 -4.54 -7.73 17.58
N VAL A 101 -4.09 -8.73 16.82
CA VAL A 101 -3.04 -9.66 17.21
C VAL A 101 -1.84 -9.39 16.28
N PHE A 102 -0.85 -8.67 16.80
CA PHE A 102 0.34 -8.35 16.03
C PHE A 102 1.34 -9.50 16.08
N VAL A 103 1.85 -9.87 14.92
CA VAL A 103 2.89 -10.87 14.71
C VAL A 103 4.12 -10.20 14.14
N ASP A 104 5.29 -10.51 14.68
CA ASP A 104 6.54 -9.89 14.22
C ASP A 104 6.83 -10.23 12.75
N VAL A 105 7.59 -9.37 12.10
CA VAL A 105 7.97 -9.53 10.70
C VAL A 105 9.16 -10.49 10.56
N ASP A 106 9.31 -11.07 9.38
CA ASP A 106 10.56 -11.69 8.96
C ASP A 106 11.64 -10.61 8.79
N ASP A 107 12.82 -10.81 9.38
CA ASP A 107 13.89 -9.80 9.41
C ASP A 107 14.46 -9.47 8.03
N ALA A 108 14.39 -10.39 7.08
CA ALA A 108 14.94 -10.18 5.74
C ALA A 108 13.92 -9.49 4.83
N THR A 109 12.66 -9.93 4.85
CA THR A 109 11.63 -9.49 3.92
C THR A 109 10.74 -8.39 4.47
N LEU A 110 10.71 -8.21 5.80
CA LEU A 110 9.82 -7.31 6.53
C LEU A 110 8.31 -7.64 6.34
N ALA A 111 8.02 -8.80 5.79
CA ALA A 111 6.67 -9.30 5.60
C ALA A 111 6.19 -10.08 6.83
N LEU A 112 4.87 -10.24 6.96
CA LEU A 112 4.23 -11.14 7.91
C LEU A 112 4.55 -12.59 7.52
N PRO A 113 5.28 -13.39 8.35
CA PRO A 113 5.56 -14.77 8.02
C PRO A 113 4.29 -15.63 8.07
N ALA A 114 3.96 -16.35 7.01
CA ALA A 114 2.73 -17.13 6.90
C ALA A 114 2.58 -18.16 8.05
N GLY A 115 3.65 -18.86 8.41
CA GLY A 115 3.62 -19.82 9.53
C GLY A 115 3.37 -19.17 10.88
N ALA A 116 3.95 -17.99 11.14
CA ALA A 116 3.74 -17.25 12.39
C ALA A 116 2.31 -16.66 12.45
N ALA A 117 1.78 -16.20 11.32
CA ALA A 117 0.39 -15.75 11.22
C ALA A 117 -0.59 -16.89 11.57
N LEU A 118 -0.35 -18.10 11.04
CA LEU A 118 -1.16 -19.28 11.34
C LEU A 118 -1.08 -19.66 12.83
N ALA A 119 0.13 -19.65 13.41
CA ALA A 119 0.32 -19.97 14.82
C ALA A 119 -0.36 -18.96 15.77
N ALA A 120 -0.56 -17.72 15.31
CA ALA A 120 -1.25 -16.69 16.07
C ALA A 120 -2.78 -16.75 15.95
N CYS A 121 -3.33 -17.58 15.03
CA CYS A 121 -4.77 -17.74 14.89
C CYS A 121 -5.35 -18.56 16.04
N GLY A 122 -6.37 -18.02 16.72
CA GLY A 122 -7.16 -18.68 17.75
C GLY A 122 -8.65 -18.79 17.37
N SER A 123 -9.48 -19.26 18.29
CA SER A 123 -10.93 -19.40 18.07
C SER A 123 -11.66 -18.07 17.85
N ALA A 124 -11.11 -16.98 18.34
CA ALA A 124 -11.62 -15.63 18.16
C ALA A 124 -11.12 -14.98 16.86
N THR A 125 -10.14 -15.55 16.15
CA THR A 125 -9.60 -14.97 14.93
C THR A 125 -10.60 -15.06 13.79
N ARG A 126 -10.95 -13.91 13.23
CA ARG A 126 -11.93 -13.78 12.12
C ARG A 126 -11.31 -13.38 10.80
N ALA A 127 -10.11 -12.78 10.82
CA ALA A 127 -9.36 -12.47 9.61
C ALA A 127 -7.86 -12.43 9.88
N VAL A 128 -7.08 -12.72 8.84
CA VAL A 128 -5.66 -12.39 8.75
C VAL A 128 -5.51 -11.29 7.70
N VAL A 129 -4.77 -10.22 8.01
CA VAL A 129 -4.43 -9.20 7.01
C VAL A 129 -2.92 -9.27 6.76
N THR A 130 -2.55 -9.74 5.57
CA THR A 130 -1.16 -9.70 5.07
C THR A 130 -0.93 -8.42 4.29
N VAL A 131 0.31 -7.90 4.30
CA VAL A 131 0.65 -6.60 3.72
C VAL A 131 1.75 -6.75 2.68
N HIS A 132 1.50 -6.27 1.49
CA HIS A 132 2.50 -6.20 0.41
C HIS A 132 3.37 -4.95 0.57
N LEU A 133 4.15 -4.93 1.65
CA LEU A 133 4.89 -3.75 2.09
C LEU A 133 5.88 -3.27 1.01
N TYR A 134 5.89 -1.97 0.74
CA TYR A 134 6.72 -1.27 -0.27
C TYR A 134 6.50 -1.73 -1.72
N GLY A 135 5.52 -2.61 -1.94
CA GLY A 135 5.23 -3.17 -3.26
C GLY A 135 5.87 -4.53 -3.52
N ARG A 136 6.41 -5.19 -2.47
CA ARG A 136 6.84 -6.59 -2.52
C ARG A 136 5.65 -7.47 -2.14
N PRO A 137 5.25 -8.44 -2.98
CA PRO A 137 4.23 -9.40 -2.57
C PRO A 137 4.66 -10.16 -1.31
N ALA A 138 3.73 -10.30 -0.38
CA ALA A 138 3.86 -11.13 0.80
C ALA A 138 3.18 -12.49 0.56
N ASP A 139 3.64 -13.52 1.26
CA ASP A 139 2.97 -14.81 1.23
C ASP A 139 1.57 -14.72 1.85
N VAL A 140 0.60 -15.37 1.23
CA VAL A 140 -0.78 -15.46 1.71
C VAL A 140 -0.93 -16.78 2.48
N PRO A 141 -1.14 -16.75 3.82
CA PRO A 141 -1.25 -17.97 4.61
C PRO A 141 -2.54 -18.73 4.30
N ALA A 142 -2.48 -20.06 4.31
CA ALA A 142 -3.66 -20.92 4.26
C ALA A 142 -4.34 -20.97 5.64
N ALA A 143 -4.93 -19.85 6.07
CA ALA A 143 -5.52 -19.69 7.40
C ALA A 143 -6.93 -20.32 7.49
N PRO A 144 -7.38 -20.70 8.72
CA PRO A 144 -8.75 -21.23 8.91
C PRO A 144 -9.85 -20.15 8.80
N CYS A 145 -9.46 -18.90 8.60
CA CYS A 145 -10.33 -17.74 8.43
C CYS A 145 -9.96 -16.96 7.16
N PRO A 146 -10.78 -16.01 6.69
CA PRO A 146 -10.48 -15.18 5.54
C PRO A 146 -9.12 -14.49 5.65
N VAL A 147 -8.32 -14.57 4.59
CA VAL A 147 -7.08 -13.79 4.44
C VAL A 147 -7.36 -12.62 3.51
N ILE A 148 -7.02 -11.43 3.97
CA ILE A 148 -7.17 -10.17 3.25
C ILE A 148 -5.76 -9.66 2.90
N GLU A 149 -5.59 -9.20 1.69
CA GLU A 149 -4.34 -8.62 1.23
C GLU A 149 -4.43 -7.09 1.27
N ASP A 150 -3.63 -6.46 2.13
CA ASP A 150 -3.39 -5.02 2.01
C ASP A 150 -2.39 -4.80 0.89
N ALA A 151 -2.94 -4.59 -0.30
CA ALA A 151 -2.20 -4.38 -1.53
C ALA A 151 -2.07 -2.89 -1.89
N ALA A 152 -2.20 -1.99 -0.90
CA ALA A 152 -2.09 -0.54 -1.09
C ALA A 152 -0.75 -0.10 -1.70
N HIS A 153 0.29 -0.93 -1.64
CA HIS A 153 1.61 -0.70 -2.25
C HIS A 153 1.90 -1.59 -3.45
N SER A 154 1.04 -2.57 -3.77
CA SER A 154 1.35 -3.64 -4.74
C SER A 154 0.19 -3.85 -5.72
N LEU A 155 -0.09 -2.82 -6.53
CA LEU A 155 -1.14 -2.92 -7.53
C LEU A 155 -0.71 -3.79 -8.72
N ILE A 156 -1.49 -4.84 -9.04
CA ILE A 156 -1.41 -5.67 -10.27
C ILE A 156 0.00 -6.26 -10.53
N SER A 157 0.72 -6.68 -9.48
CA SER A 157 2.09 -7.18 -9.63
C SER A 157 2.21 -8.70 -9.58
N ALA A 158 1.39 -9.32 -8.77
CA ALA A 158 1.30 -10.77 -8.60
C ALA A 158 -0.17 -11.17 -8.52
N PRO A 159 -0.50 -12.43 -8.81
CA PRO A 159 -1.85 -12.93 -8.55
C PRO A 159 -2.20 -12.74 -7.08
N LEU A 160 -3.27 -11.99 -6.82
CA LEU A 160 -3.84 -11.88 -5.49
C LEU A 160 -4.60 -13.18 -5.19
N SER A 161 -4.30 -13.83 -4.08
CA SER A 161 -4.86 -15.14 -3.72
C SER A 161 -5.73 -15.14 -2.46
N GLY A 162 -5.71 -14.03 -1.72
CA GLY A 162 -6.60 -13.79 -0.58
C GLY A 162 -8.07 -13.67 -1.01
N ARG A 163 -8.97 -13.77 -0.04
CA ARG A 163 -10.42 -13.64 -0.27
C ARG A 163 -10.79 -12.29 -0.85
N ALA A 164 -10.09 -11.24 -0.43
CA ALA A 164 -10.18 -9.89 -0.99
C ALA A 164 -8.85 -9.15 -0.82
N ALA A 165 -8.62 -8.15 -1.66
CA ALA A 165 -7.50 -7.25 -1.54
C ALA A 165 -7.96 -5.79 -1.50
N ALA A 166 -7.32 -4.99 -0.65
CA ALA A 166 -7.53 -3.54 -0.57
C ALA A 166 -6.44 -2.81 -1.35
N LEU A 167 -6.86 -1.91 -2.23
CA LEU A 167 -6.00 -1.05 -3.04
C LEU A 167 -6.10 0.40 -2.58
N SER A 168 -5.01 1.12 -2.71
CA SER A 168 -4.96 2.57 -2.51
C SER A 168 -4.52 3.27 -3.79
N PHE A 169 -5.21 4.33 -4.15
CA PHE A 169 -4.84 5.23 -5.24
C PHE A 169 -4.47 6.62 -4.72
N PHE A 170 -3.96 6.71 -3.48
CA PHE A 170 -3.36 7.95 -2.98
C PHE A 170 -2.37 8.51 -4.02
N PRO A 171 -2.26 9.82 -4.23
CA PRO A 171 -1.55 10.40 -5.38
C PRO A 171 -0.15 9.85 -5.65
N THR A 172 0.63 9.48 -4.61
CA THR A 172 1.99 8.95 -4.77
C THR A 172 2.06 7.45 -5.09
N LYS A 173 0.92 6.74 -5.14
CA LYS A 173 0.89 5.31 -5.49
C LYS A 173 1.28 5.07 -6.94
N ASN A 174 1.72 3.87 -7.28
CA ASN A 174 2.10 3.51 -8.66
C ASN A 174 1.00 3.81 -9.68
N LEU A 175 -0.26 3.65 -9.28
CA LEU A 175 -1.43 4.23 -9.93
C LEU A 175 -2.09 5.19 -8.93
N GLY A 176 -1.75 6.46 -8.98
CA GLY A 176 -2.30 7.49 -8.09
C GLY A 176 -3.43 8.29 -8.76
N ALA A 177 -4.49 8.57 -8.02
CA ALA A 177 -5.51 9.56 -8.37
C ALA A 177 -4.97 10.98 -8.19
N ILE A 178 -5.83 11.98 -8.30
CA ILE A 178 -5.53 13.40 -8.00
C ILE A 178 -6.12 13.84 -6.66
N GLY A 179 -6.47 12.90 -5.82
CA GLY A 179 -7.01 13.00 -4.47
C GLY A 179 -7.03 11.63 -3.83
N ASP A 180 -7.84 11.45 -2.79
CA ASP A 180 -8.02 10.13 -2.20
C ASP A 180 -8.88 9.25 -3.09
N ALA A 181 -8.49 7.98 -3.18
CA ALA A 181 -9.23 6.91 -3.84
C ALA A 181 -8.67 5.54 -3.43
N GLY A 182 -9.51 4.52 -3.56
CA GLY A 182 -9.15 3.13 -3.30
C GLY A 182 -10.08 2.17 -4.04
N ALA A 183 -9.83 0.88 -3.90
CA ALA A 183 -10.74 -0.15 -4.37
C ALA A 183 -10.56 -1.45 -3.58
N VAL A 184 -11.60 -2.28 -3.61
CA VAL A 184 -11.53 -3.69 -3.21
C VAL A 184 -11.51 -4.55 -4.45
N LEU A 185 -10.65 -5.58 -4.46
CA LEU A 185 -10.66 -6.65 -5.46
C LEU A 185 -11.08 -7.96 -4.80
N THR A 186 -11.96 -8.73 -5.45
CA THR A 186 -12.38 -10.05 -4.96
C THR A 186 -13.01 -10.90 -6.06
N ASP A 187 -12.94 -12.23 -5.91
CA ASP A 187 -13.69 -13.18 -6.73
C ASP A 187 -14.97 -13.66 -6.01
N ASP A 188 -15.12 -13.32 -4.73
CA ASP A 188 -16.32 -13.62 -3.94
C ASP A 188 -17.42 -12.61 -4.25
N VAL A 189 -18.37 -13.01 -5.11
CA VAL A 189 -19.47 -12.16 -5.57
C VAL A 189 -20.35 -11.73 -4.39
N ALA A 190 -20.61 -12.63 -3.43
CA ALA A 190 -21.46 -12.29 -2.27
C ALA A 190 -20.78 -11.24 -1.37
N LEU A 191 -19.44 -11.36 -1.17
CA LEU A 191 -18.66 -10.36 -0.47
C LEU A 191 -18.69 -9.01 -1.22
N ALA A 192 -18.51 -9.04 -2.55
CA ALA A 192 -18.56 -7.85 -3.39
C ALA A 192 -19.91 -7.11 -3.26
N ASP A 193 -21.02 -7.83 -3.37
CA ASP A 193 -22.35 -7.24 -3.27
C ASP A 193 -22.61 -6.65 -1.88
N ARG A 194 -22.10 -7.30 -0.82
CA ARG A 194 -22.17 -6.76 0.54
C ARG A 194 -21.34 -5.48 0.69
N ILE A 195 -20.14 -5.41 0.09
CA ILE A 195 -19.30 -4.20 0.10
C ILE A 195 -20.00 -3.07 -0.67
N VAL A 196 -20.59 -3.34 -1.83
CA VAL A 196 -21.35 -2.34 -2.60
C VAL A 196 -22.50 -1.76 -1.77
N LEU A 197 -23.22 -2.59 -1.02
CA LEU A 197 -24.27 -2.15 -0.11
C LEU A 197 -23.70 -1.26 1.01
N LEU A 198 -22.66 -1.73 1.68
CA LEU A 198 -22.04 -1.04 2.82
C LEU A 198 -21.42 0.31 2.44
N ARG A 199 -20.75 0.42 1.27
CA ARG A 199 -20.12 1.68 0.82
C ARG A 199 -21.12 2.80 0.53
N SER A 200 -22.42 2.47 0.42
CA SER A 200 -23.51 3.40 0.10
C SER A 200 -24.54 3.46 1.22
N HIS A 201 -24.07 3.59 2.47
CA HIS A 201 -24.89 3.68 3.69
C HIS A 201 -25.77 2.47 3.97
N GLY A 202 -25.52 1.31 3.34
CA GLY A 202 -26.34 0.12 3.50
C GLY A 202 -27.74 0.26 2.89
N ALA A 203 -27.93 1.13 1.91
CA ALA A 203 -29.24 1.42 1.32
C ALA A 203 -29.52 0.61 0.06
N ARG A 204 -30.67 -0.10 0.04
CA ARG A 204 -31.24 -0.80 -1.13
C ARG A 204 -32.76 -0.94 -0.96
N PRO A 205 -33.62 -0.28 -1.77
CA PRO A 205 -33.27 0.80 -2.71
C PRO A 205 -32.85 2.09 -1.98
N LYS A 206 -32.58 3.17 -2.72
CA LYS A 206 -32.21 4.47 -2.15
C LYS A 206 -33.15 4.88 -1.01
N TYR A 207 -32.58 5.31 0.12
CA TYR A 207 -33.26 5.69 1.37
C TYR A 207 -33.92 4.53 2.17
N HIS A 208 -33.78 3.28 1.73
CA HIS A 208 -34.13 2.12 2.54
C HIS A 208 -32.86 1.39 2.98
N HIS A 209 -32.48 1.51 4.27
CA HIS A 209 -31.24 1.02 4.81
C HIS A 209 -31.41 -0.38 5.39
N GLU A 210 -30.87 -1.40 4.70
CA GLU A 210 -30.91 -2.80 5.15
C GLU A 210 -29.92 -3.09 6.26
N VAL A 211 -28.78 -2.36 6.24
CA VAL A 211 -27.70 -2.48 7.23
C VAL A 211 -27.10 -1.10 7.51
N VAL A 212 -26.38 -0.98 8.62
CA VAL A 212 -25.59 0.21 8.92
C VAL A 212 -24.35 0.18 8.05
N GLY A 213 -24.29 1.05 7.07
CA GLY A 213 -23.13 1.26 6.19
C GLY A 213 -22.50 2.64 6.42
N ALA A 214 -21.65 3.05 5.46
CA ALA A 214 -20.96 4.33 5.51
C ALA A 214 -20.87 4.97 4.11
N ASN A 215 -20.40 6.20 4.03
CA ASN A 215 -20.04 6.82 2.77
C ASN A 215 -18.57 6.49 2.43
N LEU A 216 -18.38 5.40 1.68
CA LEU A 216 -17.05 4.92 1.29
C LEU A 216 -16.90 4.87 -0.25
N ARG A 217 -17.56 5.77 -0.96
CA ARG A 217 -17.68 5.75 -2.44
C ARG A 217 -16.46 6.38 -3.09
N LEU A 218 -16.11 5.85 -4.28
CA LEU A 218 -15.18 6.49 -5.21
C LEU A 218 -15.90 7.59 -5.99
N ASP A 219 -15.28 8.77 -6.07
CA ASP A 219 -15.78 9.88 -6.89
C ASP A 219 -15.54 9.64 -8.38
N ALA A 220 -16.50 10.05 -9.23
CA ALA A 220 -16.41 9.89 -10.67
C ALA A 220 -15.19 10.61 -11.28
N ILE A 221 -14.80 11.77 -10.74
CA ILE A 221 -13.58 12.48 -11.18
C ILE A 221 -12.33 11.62 -10.95
N GLN A 222 -12.20 11.01 -9.76
CA GLN A 222 -11.05 10.15 -9.46
C GLN A 222 -11.05 8.90 -10.33
N ALA A 223 -12.23 8.29 -10.55
CA ALA A 223 -12.37 7.15 -11.45
C ALA A 223 -11.94 7.48 -12.89
N ALA A 224 -12.39 8.61 -13.43
CA ALA A 224 -12.01 9.06 -14.78
C ALA A 224 -10.50 9.32 -14.93
N VAL A 225 -9.88 9.93 -13.91
CA VAL A 225 -8.42 10.14 -13.86
C VAL A 225 -7.67 8.82 -13.81
N LEU A 226 -8.13 7.88 -12.99
CA LEU A 226 -7.52 6.56 -12.84
C LEU A 226 -7.63 5.75 -14.15
N ARG A 227 -8.76 5.83 -14.86
CA ARG A 227 -8.96 5.23 -16.20
C ARG A 227 -7.96 5.79 -17.21
N ALA A 228 -7.76 7.11 -17.22
CA ALA A 228 -6.77 7.74 -18.10
C ALA A 228 -5.34 7.29 -17.83
N LYS A 229 -5.02 6.94 -16.57
CA LYS A 229 -3.68 6.53 -16.10
C LYS A 229 -3.44 5.01 -16.17
N LEU A 230 -4.47 4.19 -16.02
CA LEU A 230 -4.36 2.73 -15.93
C LEU A 230 -3.58 2.09 -17.09
N PRO A 231 -3.74 2.50 -18.35
CA PRO A 231 -2.96 1.94 -19.47
C PRO A 231 -1.44 2.14 -19.36
N HIS A 232 -0.98 3.09 -18.54
CA HIS A 232 0.44 3.40 -18.36
C HIS A 232 1.09 2.63 -17.21
N LEU A 233 0.30 1.97 -16.36
CA LEU A 233 0.77 1.33 -15.13
C LEU A 233 1.88 0.29 -15.36
N ALA A 234 1.75 -0.54 -16.39
CA ALA A 234 2.75 -1.55 -16.72
C ALA A 234 4.10 -0.91 -17.05
N ALA A 235 4.11 0.12 -17.90
CA ALA A 235 5.34 0.84 -18.27
C ALA A 235 5.98 1.56 -17.06
N TRP A 236 5.18 2.15 -16.20
CA TRP A 236 5.68 2.77 -14.96
C TRP A 236 6.26 1.77 -13.99
N THR A 237 5.66 0.58 -13.88
CA THR A 237 6.18 -0.52 -13.05
C THR A 237 7.53 -1.01 -13.57
N GLU A 238 7.68 -1.22 -14.88
CA GLU A 238 8.95 -1.61 -15.48
C GLU A 238 10.03 -0.53 -15.33
N ALA A 239 9.68 0.75 -15.44
CA ALA A 239 10.61 1.83 -15.17
C ALA A 239 11.11 1.80 -13.72
N ARG A 240 10.23 1.54 -12.72
CA ARG A 240 10.63 1.39 -11.32
C ARG A 240 11.52 0.16 -11.11
N ARG A 241 11.22 -0.97 -11.76
CA ARG A 241 12.06 -2.19 -11.74
C ARG A 241 13.45 -1.94 -12.30
N ALA A 242 13.54 -1.24 -13.43
CA ALA A 242 14.83 -0.85 -14.03
C ALA A 242 15.64 0.07 -13.09
N ARG A 243 15.00 1.04 -12.43
CA ARG A 243 15.63 1.90 -11.41
C ARG A 243 16.15 1.06 -10.22
N ALA A 244 15.36 0.14 -9.72
CA ALA A 244 15.74 -0.74 -8.62
C ALA A 244 16.95 -1.64 -9.00
N ALA A 245 16.94 -2.17 -10.22
CA ALA A 245 18.08 -2.95 -10.74
C ALA A 245 19.36 -2.09 -10.81
N ARG A 246 19.26 -0.84 -11.27
CA ARG A 246 20.39 0.10 -11.30
C ARG A 246 20.88 0.42 -9.89
N TYR A 247 20.00 0.70 -8.93
CA TYR A 247 20.40 0.84 -7.52
C TYR A 247 21.18 -0.37 -7.05
N ARG A 248 20.69 -1.59 -7.25
CA ARG A 248 21.40 -2.81 -6.83
C ARG A 248 22.78 -2.93 -7.42
N ALA A 249 22.94 -2.69 -8.72
CA ALA A 249 24.23 -2.73 -9.40
C ALA A 249 25.21 -1.70 -8.82
N ARG A 250 24.75 -0.47 -8.56
CA ARG A 250 25.57 0.60 -7.97
C ARG A 250 25.94 0.31 -6.52
N PHE A 251 25.00 -0.20 -5.72
CA PHE A 251 25.27 -0.61 -4.34
C PHE A 251 26.30 -1.75 -4.28
N ALA A 252 26.22 -2.73 -5.18
CA ALA A 252 27.16 -3.85 -5.24
C ALA A 252 28.57 -3.40 -5.61
N ALA A 253 28.73 -2.33 -6.38
CA ALA A 253 30.01 -1.75 -6.78
C ALA A 253 30.59 -0.76 -5.75
N ALA A 254 29.81 -0.35 -4.74
CA ALA A 254 30.22 0.64 -3.76
C ALA A 254 30.80 -0.01 -2.49
N ALA A 255 31.83 0.60 -1.90
CA ALA A 255 32.34 0.21 -0.58
C ALA A 255 31.41 0.74 0.50
N LEU A 256 30.62 -0.15 1.10
CA LEU A 256 29.57 0.14 2.08
C LEU A 256 29.66 -0.78 3.30
N PRO A 257 29.14 -0.39 4.46
CA PRO A 257 29.07 -1.26 5.64
C PRO A 257 28.26 -2.54 5.33
N ALA A 258 28.70 -3.66 5.92
CA ALA A 258 27.99 -4.94 5.78
C ALA A 258 26.58 -4.92 6.39
N GLU A 259 26.33 -4.02 7.34
CA GLU A 259 25.06 -3.82 8.00
C GLU A 259 24.03 -3.09 7.12
N LEU A 260 24.49 -2.39 6.05
CA LEU A 260 23.57 -1.78 5.09
C LEU A 260 22.92 -2.88 4.25
N ARG A 261 21.60 -3.00 4.35
CA ARG A 261 20.84 -4.03 3.66
C ARG A 261 19.89 -3.41 2.63
N LEU A 262 19.87 -4.00 1.44
CA LEU A 262 18.91 -3.66 0.39
C LEU A 262 17.62 -4.50 0.54
N PRO A 263 16.48 -4.02 0.04
CA PRO A 263 15.28 -4.85 0.00
C PRO A 263 15.58 -6.14 -0.77
N PRO A 264 15.14 -7.33 -0.29
CA PRO A 264 15.42 -8.59 -0.99
C PRO A 264 14.77 -8.58 -2.38
N PRO A 265 15.41 -9.21 -3.39
CA PRO A 265 14.84 -9.28 -4.73
C PRO A 265 13.56 -10.13 -4.73
N HIS A 266 12.59 -9.75 -5.55
CA HIS A 266 11.40 -10.53 -5.84
C HIS A 266 10.94 -10.22 -7.27
N PRO A 267 10.58 -11.20 -8.11
CA PRO A 267 10.23 -10.98 -9.52
C PRO A 267 9.03 -10.03 -9.68
N ASP A 268 8.07 -10.13 -8.77
CA ASP A 268 6.83 -9.35 -8.83
C ASP A 268 6.88 -8.07 -7.99
N HIS A 269 8.04 -7.65 -7.48
CA HIS A 269 8.16 -6.41 -6.75
C HIS A 269 7.91 -5.21 -7.68
N VAL A 270 6.95 -4.34 -7.32
CA VAL A 270 6.60 -3.14 -8.11
C VAL A 270 7.37 -1.89 -7.67
N TYR A 271 8.17 -2.01 -6.64
CA TYR A 271 8.98 -0.92 -6.09
C TYR A 271 8.19 0.39 -5.96
N HIS A 272 7.04 0.31 -5.27
CA HIS A 272 6.37 1.52 -4.81
C HIS A 272 7.35 2.38 -4.00
N GLN A 273 8.17 1.72 -3.18
CA GLN A 273 9.28 2.32 -2.46
C GLN A 273 10.52 1.42 -2.55
N PHE A 274 11.71 2.04 -2.61
CA PHE A 274 13.00 1.36 -2.48
C PHE A 274 13.56 1.68 -1.10
N VAL A 275 13.33 0.78 -0.15
CA VAL A 275 13.65 1.00 1.26
C VAL A 275 14.88 0.18 1.63
N ILE A 276 15.93 0.87 2.07
CA ILE A 276 17.16 0.25 2.60
C ILE A 276 17.10 0.20 4.14
N ARG A 277 17.87 -0.70 4.73
CA ARG A 277 18.20 -0.66 6.16
C ARG A 277 19.61 -0.12 6.31
N ALA A 278 19.76 0.96 7.02
CA ALA A 278 20.99 1.73 7.07
C ALA A 278 21.44 1.95 8.52
N PRO A 279 22.68 1.59 8.91
CA PRO A 279 23.24 2.01 10.18
C PRO A 279 23.35 3.55 10.21
N ARG A 280 23.19 4.17 11.38
CA ARG A 280 23.18 5.62 11.55
C ARG A 280 22.15 6.32 10.63
N ARG A 281 20.96 5.70 10.44
CA ARG A 281 19.91 6.11 9.51
C ARG A 281 19.57 7.61 9.59
N ASP A 282 19.43 8.19 10.78
CA ASP A 282 19.04 9.58 10.95
C ASP A 282 20.15 10.55 10.55
N ASP A 283 21.42 10.21 10.80
CA ASP A 283 22.57 10.98 10.32
C ASP A 283 22.68 10.92 8.79
N LEU A 284 22.50 9.72 8.23
CA LEU A 284 22.48 9.52 6.77
C LEU A 284 21.35 10.34 6.14
N ARG A 285 20.15 10.32 6.71
CA ARG A 285 19.00 11.12 6.23
C ARG A 285 19.34 12.61 6.15
N ARG A 286 19.94 13.16 7.21
CA ARG A 286 20.35 14.57 7.24
C ARG A 286 21.41 14.87 6.16
N PHE A 287 22.42 14.02 6.06
CA PHE A 287 23.46 14.17 5.07
C PHE A 287 22.94 14.14 3.63
N LEU A 288 21.97 13.26 3.32
CA LEU A 288 21.33 13.18 2.01
C LEU A 288 20.45 14.39 1.73
N ALA A 289 19.75 14.91 2.72
CA ALA A 289 18.94 16.12 2.59
C ALA A 289 19.82 17.34 2.24
N ASP A 290 20.99 17.50 2.89
CA ASP A 290 21.97 18.56 2.59
C ASP A 290 22.53 18.41 1.15
N ALA A 291 22.58 17.19 0.62
CA ALA A 291 22.96 16.92 -0.76
C ALA A 291 21.82 17.07 -1.78
N GLY A 292 20.61 17.51 -1.34
CA GLY A 292 19.44 17.69 -2.19
C GLY A 292 18.74 16.40 -2.58
N ILE A 293 18.91 15.32 -1.81
CA ILE A 293 18.28 14.02 -2.01
C ILE A 293 17.13 13.87 -1.02
N GLY A 294 15.91 13.74 -1.54
CA GLY A 294 14.71 13.49 -0.75
C GLY A 294 14.66 12.04 -0.25
N THR A 295 14.42 11.85 1.03
CA THR A 295 14.28 10.52 1.66
C THR A 295 13.17 10.56 2.69
N GLU A 296 12.58 9.39 3.02
CA GLU A 296 11.55 9.29 4.06
C GLU A 296 11.69 8.00 4.87
N ILE A 297 11.05 7.99 6.04
CA ILE A 297 11.04 6.83 6.95
C ILE A 297 9.65 6.21 6.95
N TYR A 298 9.54 5.01 6.46
CA TYR A 298 8.31 4.21 6.44
C TYR A 298 8.53 2.87 7.18
N TYR A 299 8.26 2.76 8.51
CA TYR A 299 7.67 3.75 9.41
C TYR A 299 8.58 3.99 10.61
N PRO A 300 8.48 5.16 11.30
CA PRO A 300 9.42 5.49 12.39
C PRO A 300 9.16 4.71 13.68
N GLU A 301 7.95 4.18 13.86
CA GLU A 301 7.52 3.44 15.03
C GLU A 301 6.55 2.32 14.63
N PRO A 302 6.71 1.09 15.18
CA PRO A 302 5.81 0.00 14.86
C PRO A 302 4.46 0.17 15.56
N LEU A 303 3.38 -0.31 14.92
CA LEU A 303 2.00 -0.05 15.36
C LEU A 303 1.71 -0.53 16.78
N HIS A 304 2.29 -1.65 17.22
CA HIS A 304 2.04 -2.20 18.55
C HIS A 304 2.55 -1.31 19.70
N LEU A 305 3.44 -0.36 19.42
CA LEU A 305 3.94 0.64 20.38
C LEU A 305 3.23 1.99 20.28
N GLN A 306 2.34 2.17 19.29
CA GLN A 306 1.56 3.40 19.17
C GLN A 306 0.62 3.60 20.36
N PRO A 307 0.48 4.83 20.90
CA PRO A 307 -0.35 5.10 22.08
C PRO A 307 -1.80 4.61 21.96
N CYS A 308 -2.40 4.65 20.77
CA CYS A 308 -3.76 4.19 20.54
C CYS A 308 -3.94 2.66 20.70
N PHE A 309 -2.86 1.89 20.66
CA PHE A 309 -2.83 0.44 20.87
C PHE A 309 -2.24 0.01 22.22
N ALA A 310 -1.97 0.94 23.13
CA ALA A 310 -1.39 0.64 24.45
C ALA A 310 -2.23 -0.38 25.26
N ALA A 311 -3.56 -0.35 25.10
CA ALA A 311 -4.48 -1.28 25.75
C ALA A 311 -4.29 -2.76 25.33
N LEU A 312 -3.59 -3.04 24.22
CA LEU A 312 -3.27 -4.40 23.79
C LEU A 312 -2.16 -5.06 24.64
N GLY A 313 -1.43 -4.27 25.45
CA GLY A 313 -0.45 -4.77 26.42
C GLY A 313 0.94 -5.11 25.86
N TYR A 314 1.20 -4.81 24.59
CA TYR A 314 2.56 -4.93 24.02
C TYR A 314 3.51 -3.92 24.68
N ARG A 315 4.79 -4.29 24.76
CA ARG A 315 5.85 -3.48 25.36
C ARG A 315 7.06 -3.45 24.41
N PRO A 316 7.96 -2.48 24.54
CA PRO A 316 9.25 -2.52 23.86
C PRO A 316 9.95 -3.88 24.05
N GLY A 317 10.44 -4.47 22.97
CA GLY A 317 11.01 -5.82 22.90
C GLY A 317 9.99 -6.93 22.62
N SER A 318 8.68 -6.65 22.56
CA SER A 318 7.66 -7.67 22.23
C SER A 318 7.77 -8.19 20.79
N LEU A 319 8.13 -7.32 19.84
CA LEU A 319 8.23 -7.62 18.41
C LEU A 319 9.55 -7.05 17.85
N PRO A 320 10.70 -7.69 18.23
CA PRO A 320 12.03 -7.10 18.09
C PRO A 320 12.48 -6.84 16.64
N PHE A 321 12.00 -7.62 15.67
CA PHE A 321 12.39 -7.41 14.27
C PHE A 321 11.73 -6.15 13.69
N ALA A 322 10.44 -5.94 13.93
CA ALA A 322 9.72 -4.74 13.53
C ALA A 322 10.28 -3.49 14.23
N GLU A 323 10.55 -3.59 15.54
CA GLU A 323 11.12 -2.49 16.32
C GLU A 323 12.49 -2.08 15.79
N ARG A 324 13.39 -3.04 15.57
CA ARG A 324 14.71 -2.77 14.98
C ARG A 324 14.61 -2.16 13.59
N ALA A 325 13.72 -2.70 12.73
CA ALA A 325 13.51 -2.18 11.39
C ALA A 325 13.13 -0.70 11.41
N CYS A 326 12.24 -0.27 12.30
CA CYS A 326 11.84 1.14 12.42
C CYS A 326 13.02 2.10 12.69
N HIS A 327 14.10 1.64 13.32
CA HIS A 327 15.31 2.43 13.54
C HIS A 327 16.26 2.47 12.34
N GLU A 328 16.15 1.54 11.40
CA GLU A 328 17.09 1.35 10.29
C GLU A 328 16.54 1.76 8.92
N LEU A 329 15.20 1.74 8.76
CA LEU A 329 14.54 1.94 7.45
C LEU A 329 14.71 3.36 6.91
N LEU A 330 15.10 3.46 5.62
CA LEU A 330 15.18 4.70 4.86
C LEU A 330 14.75 4.46 3.42
N ALA A 331 13.70 5.14 2.98
CA ALA A 331 13.25 5.12 1.61
C ALA A 331 14.08 6.06 0.74
N LEU A 332 14.63 5.54 -0.35
CA LEU A 332 15.36 6.28 -1.38
C LEU A 332 14.42 6.66 -2.52
N PRO A 333 14.75 7.72 -3.30
CA PRO A 333 13.96 8.12 -4.46
C PRO A 333 13.80 6.96 -5.44
N ILE A 334 12.54 6.66 -5.79
CA ILE A 334 12.25 5.72 -6.87
C ILE A 334 10.92 6.09 -7.52
N HIS A 335 10.97 6.59 -8.76
CA HIS A 335 9.80 6.91 -9.57
C HIS A 335 10.16 6.90 -11.07
N PRO A 336 9.17 6.72 -11.98
CA PRO A 336 9.43 6.62 -13.41
C PRO A 336 10.17 7.82 -14.01
N ALA A 337 9.89 9.01 -13.52
CA ALA A 337 10.40 10.28 -14.04
C ALA A 337 11.76 10.71 -13.45
N MET A 338 12.51 9.83 -12.73
CA MET A 338 13.84 10.18 -12.22
C MET A 338 14.78 10.57 -13.35
N ALA A 339 15.60 11.61 -13.12
CA ALA A 339 16.62 12.03 -14.06
C ALA A 339 17.67 10.92 -14.29
N ALA A 340 18.29 10.92 -15.47
CA ALA A 340 19.40 10.01 -15.77
C ALA A 340 20.56 10.23 -14.79
N GLY A 341 21.13 9.14 -14.25
CA GLY A 341 22.24 9.19 -13.28
C GLY A 341 21.81 9.55 -11.85
N ALA A 342 20.53 9.68 -11.56
CA ALA A 342 20.06 9.99 -10.21
C ALA A 342 20.42 8.88 -9.21
N GLU A 343 20.30 7.62 -9.59
CA GLU A 343 20.66 6.47 -8.75
C GLU A 343 22.15 6.44 -8.45
N ASP A 344 22.99 6.78 -9.44
CA ASP A 344 24.44 6.86 -9.29
C ASP A 344 24.79 7.93 -8.26
N TYR A 345 24.19 9.12 -8.40
CA TYR A 345 24.41 10.22 -7.47
C TYR A 345 23.98 9.87 -6.04
N VAL A 346 22.82 9.24 -5.87
CA VAL A 346 22.31 8.82 -4.54
C VAL A 346 23.29 7.84 -3.89
N VAL A 347 23.71 6.79 -4.61
CA VAL A 347 24.62 5.78 -4.06
C VAL A 347 26.00 6.36 -3.76
N ASP A 348 26.53 7.25 -4.62
CA ASP A 348 27.82 7.94 -4.39
C ASP A 348 27.76 8.81 -3.12
N ARG A 349 26.62 9.47 -2.84
CA ARG A 349 26.44 10.24 -1.58
C ARG A 349 26.38 9.31 -0.37
N ILE A 350 25.66 8.20 -0.45
CA ILE A 350 25.61 7.19 0.63
C ILE A 350 27.01 6.65 0.91
N ALA A 351 27.77 6.27 -0.13
CA ALA A 351 29.14 5.80 0.04
C ALA A 351 30.08 6.87 0.63
N ALA A 352 29.91 8.13 0.24
CA ALA A 352 30.67 9.24 0.82
C ALA A 352 30.36 9.47 2.32
N PHE A 353 29.12 9.23 2.75
CA PHE A 353 28.74 9.31 4.17
C PHE A 353 29.48 8.26 5.01
N TYR A 354 29.53 7.02 4.55
CA TYR A 354 30.16 5.92 5.30
C TYR A 354 31.69 5.88 5.21
N ARG A 355 32.31 6.65 4.32
CA ARG A 355 33.76 6.84 4.29
C ARG A 355 34.31 7.88 5.28
N ARG A 356 33.39 8.66 5.92
CA ARG A 356 33.74 9.63 6.98
C ARG A 356 33.75 8.94 8.36
#